data_9e929489b0ba12f255b20712424dd7d9
#
_entry.id   9e929489b0ba12f255b20712424dd7d9
#
_cell.length_a   1.000
_cell.length_b   1.000
_cell.length_c   1.000
_cell.angle_alpha   90.00
_cell.angle_beta   90.00
_cell.angle_gamma   90.00
#
_symmetry.space_group_name_H-M   'P 1'
#
loop_
_entity.id
_entity.type
_entity.pdbx_description
1 polymer ?
#
loop_
_entity_poly.entity_id
_entity_poly.type
_entity_poly.pdbx_seq_one_letter_code
_entity_poly.pdbx_strand_id
1 'polypeptide(L)'
;MTISKVSASSLSRRIRSCRQGDAVRTVIGRLAERMSKLGSKVAHNSALLPNLADSARLYMKLLKAAISPRLSSDAFIEAQRLAAALSARDHGLGAERLRGTVMSHREWLTVDAARLQLQQQWRALFREFDVVLYPSAAVPAFPQDHSEPIEARQIDIDGKAYPYLDAFFIWADPATTCGLPATAAPIDRSTTGLPIGVQIIGPYLEDRTTIAFAGMIEREFGGFTPPPSRL
;
A
#
# COMPACT_ATOMS: atom_id res chain seq x y z
N MET A 1 -21.32 -17.35 -0.33
CA MET A 1 -20.63 -16.51 -1.34
C MET A 1 -19.34 -17.22 -1.68
N THR A 2 -19.19 -17.66 -2.92
CA THR A 2 -17.97 -18.35 -3.37
C THR A 2 -17.08 -17.32 -4.03
N ILE A 3 -15.95 -16.99 -3.43
CA ILE A 3 -14.94 -16.09 -4.02
C ILE A 3 -14.11 -16.95 -4.95
N SER A 4 -14.20 -16.71 -6.25
CA SER A 4 -13.62 -17.59 -7.26
C SER A 4 -12.33 -17.11 -7.87
N LYS A 5 -12.00 -15.81 -7.73
CA LYS A 5 -10.82 -15.22 -8.38
C LYS A 5 -10.08 -14.28 -7.43
N VAL A 6 -8.82 -14.56 -7.20
CA VAL A 6 -7.90 -13.77 -6.35
C VAL A 6 -6.73 -13.30 -7.18
N SER A 7 -6.40 -12.01 -7.11
CA SER A 7 -5.11 -11.52 -7.59
C SER A 7 -4.16 -11.42 -6.40
N ALA A 8 -3.14 -12.27 -6.39
CA ALA A 8 -2.04 -12.18 -5.43
C ALA A 8 -0.86 -11.48 -6.12
N SER A 9 -0.70 -10.20 -5.87
CA SER A 9 0.34 -9.42 -6.52
C SER A 9 1.69 -9.65 -5.86
N SER A 10 2.51 -10.49 -6.48
CA SER A 10 3.95 -10.57 -6.20
C SER A 10 4.71 -9.61 -7.13
N LEU A 11 4.55 -8.31 -6.94
CA LEU A 11 5.11 -7.23 -7.79
C LEU A 11 6.63 -7.03 -7.59
N SER A 12 7.42 -8.10 -7.54
CA SER A 12 8.81 -8.02 -7.11
C SER A 12 9.83 -7.62 -8.18
N ARG A 13 9.48 -7.44 -9.46
CA ARG A 13 10.52 -7.25 -10.50
C ARG A 13 10.49 -5.98 -11.33
N ARG A 14 9.44 -5.15 -11.31
CA ARG A 14 9.35 -4.00 -12.25
C ARG A 14 9.45 -2.61 -11.66
N ILE A 15 9.33 -2.41 -10.33
CA ILE A 15 9.38 -1.09 -9.75
C ILE A 15 10.35 -1.08 -8.57
N ARG A 16 11.47 -0.35 -8.68
CA ARG A 16 12.49 -0.23 -7.61
C ARG A 16 11.94 0.30 -6.28
N SER A 17 10.82 1.01 -6.30
CA SER A 17 10.16 1.60 -5.13
C SER A 17 9.14 0.67 -4.44
N CYS A 18 8.67 -0.40 -5.08
CA CYS A 18 7.67 -1.33 -4.51
C CYS A 18 8.33 -2.59 -3.96
N ARG A 19 9.40 -2.46 -3.17
CA ARG A 19 10.02 -3.64 -2.59
C ARG A 19 9.24 -4.14 -1.38
N GLN A 20 9.09 -5.44 -1.34
CA GLN A 20 8.60 -6.21 -0.21
C GLN A 20 9.69 -7.19 0.18
N GLY A 21 9.95 -7.33 1.48
CA GLY A 21 10.95 -8.24 2.00
C GLY A 21 10.62 -9.70 1.73
N ASP A 22 11.65 -10.54 1.64
CA ASP A 22 11.54 -11.96 1.32
C ASP A 22 10.60 -12.71 2.28
N ALA A 23 10.62 -12.35 3.57
CA ALA A 23 9.73 -12.95 4.56
C ALA A 23 8.25 -12.71 4.23
N VAL A 24 7.87 -11.47 3.90
CA VAL A 24 6.49 -11.10 3.55
C VAL A 24 6.08 -11.73 2.22
N ARG A 25 6.97 -11.67 1.21
CA ARG A 25 6.74 -12.27 -0.10
C ARG A 25 6.49 -13.78 -0.02
N THR A 26 7.31 -14.48 0.77
CA THR A 26 7.20 -15.93 0.97
C THR A 26 5.87 -16.31 1.60
N VAL A 27 5.44 -15.57 2.62
CA VAL A 27 4.18 -15.86 3.33
C VAL A 27 2.97 -15.58 2.43
N ILE A 28 2.94 -14.49 1.69
CA ILE A 28 1.86 -14.19 0.74
C ILE A 28 1.86 -15.20 -0.41
N GLY A 29 3.03 -15.64 -0.89
CA GLY A 29 3.14 -16.69 -1.91
C GLY A 29 2.52 -18.00 -1.43
N ARG A 30 2.84 -18.44 -0.20
CA ARG A 30 2.23 -19.65 0.41
C ARG A 30 0.71 -19.53 0.55
N LEU A 31 0.20 -18.35 0.95
CA LEU A 31 -1.24 -18.11 1.00
C LEU A 31 -1.86 -18.29 -0.39
N ALA A 32 -1.27 -17.69 -1.43
CA ALA A 32 -1.74 -17.78 -2.81
C ALA A 32 -1.77 -19.24 -3.32
N GLU A 33 -0.71 -20.02 -3.05
CA GLU A 33 -0.65 -21.44 -3.38
C GLU A 33 -1.74 -22.28 -2.66
N ARG A 34 -1.94 -22.02 -1.37
CA ARG A 34 -2.98 -22.72 -0.59
C ARG A 34 -4.37 -22.36 -1.11
N MET A 35 -4.65 -21.10 -1.43
CA MET A 35 -5.89 -20.66 -2.05
C MET A 35 -6.13 -21.34 -3.38
N SER A 36 -5.09 -21.48 -4.22
CA SER A 36 -5.16 -22.20 -5.48
C SER A 36 -5.54 -23.69 -5.28
N LYS A 37 -4.94 -24.34 -4.28
CA LYS A 37 -5.27 -25.74 -3.93
C LYS A 37 -6.72 -25.91 -3.45
N LEU A 38 -7.31 -24.86 -2.88
CA LEU A 38 -8.73 -24.84 -2.48
C LEU A 38 -9.67 -24.46 -3.64
N GLY A 39 -9.16 -24.37 -4.85
CA GLY A 39 -9.96 -24.13 -6.06
C GLY A 39 -10.13 -22.65 -6.44
N SER A 40 -9.47 -21.71 -5.73
CA SER A 40 -9.48 -20.31 -6.14
C SER A 40 -8.62 -20.11 -7.40
N LYS A 41 -9.10 -19.28 -8.32
CA LYS A 41 -8.29 -18.85 -9.48
C LYS A 41 -7.35 -17.74 -9.03
N VAL A 42 -6.07 -18.05 -8.87
CA VAL A 42 -5.04 -17.11 -8.42
C VAL A 42 -4.22 -16.61 -9.60
N ALA A 43 -4.09 -15.28 -9.73
CA ALA A 43 -3.17 -14.65 -10.66
C ALA A 43 -2.10 -13.88 -9.90
N HIS A 44 -0.84 -14.13 -10.21
CA HIS A 44 0.30 -13.43 -9.61
C HIS A 44 0.63 -12.12 -10.32
N ASN A 45 0.04 -11.87 -11.47
CA ASN A 45 0.20 -10.65 -12.25
C ASN A 45 -1.03 -10.44 -13.14
N SER A 46 -1.36 -9.18 -13.40
CA SER A 46 -2.43 -8.81 -14.34
C SER A 46 -2.04 -7.53 -15.07
N ALA A 47 -2.30 -7.50 -16.38
CA ALA A 47 -2.15 -6.28 -17.17
C ALA A 47 -3.15 -5.18 -16.77
N LEU A 48 -4.23 -5.55 -16.07
CA LEU A 48 -5.24 -4.63 -15.55
C LEU A 48 -4.82 -3.96 -14.24
N LEU A 49 -3.74 -4.45 -13.59
CA LEU A 49 -3.29 -3.89 -12.32
C LEU A 49 -2.73 -2.49 -12.54
N PRO A 50 -3.23 -1.46 -11.85
CA PRO A 50 -2.70 -0.11 -11.92
C PRO A 50 -1.22 -0.05 -11.53
N ASN A 51 -0.50 0.93 -12.09
CA ASN A 51 0.90 1.16 -11.73
C ASN A 51 0.99 1.71 -10.31
N LEU A 52 1.58 0.95 -9.39
CA LEU A 52 1.69 1.34 -7.98
C LEU A 52 2.56 2.58 -7.77
N ALA A 53 3.61 2.78 -8.56
CA ALA A 53 4.45 3.98 -8.40
C ALA A 53 3.71 5.25 -8.82
N ASP A 54 2.86 5.18 -9.84
CA ASP A 54 2.01 6.29 -10.25
C ASP A 54 0.92 6.54 -9.21
N SER A 55 0.31 5.47 -8.68
CA SER A 55 -0.63 5.54 -7.57
C SER A 55 -0.02 6.22 -6.34
N ALA A 56 1.17 5.81 -5.91
CA ALA A 56 1.86 6.37 -4.76
C ALA A 56 2.20 7.87 -4.95
N ARG A 57 2.61 8.27 -6.15
CA ARG A 57 2.84 9.69 -6.47
C ARG A 57 1.56 10.52 -6.37
N LEU A 58 0.48 9.98 -6.91
CA LEU A 58 -0.85 10.59 -6.87
C LEU A 58 -1.35 10.72 -5.42
N TYR A 59 -1.25 9.63 -4.66
CA TYR A 59 -1.60 9.59 -3.24
C TYR A 59 -0.85 10.65 -2.45
N MET A 60 0.47 10.72 -2.63
CA MET A 60 1.31 11.65 -1.89
C MET A 60 0.92 13.11 -2.13
N LYS A 61 0.60 13.48 -3.37
CA LYS A 61 0.09 14.82 -3.70
C LYS A 61 -1.22 15.12 -2.98
N LEU A 62 -2.20 14.23 -3.11
CA LEU A 62 -3.54 14.44 -2.53
C LEU A 62 -3.50 14.44 -1.00
N LEU A 63 -2.74 13.51 -0.39
CA LEU A 63 -2.55 13.48 1.05
C LEU A 63 -1.97 14.79 1.58
N LYS A 64 -0.90 15.29 0.94
CA LYS A 64 -0.24 16.51 1.38
C LYS A 64 -1.07 17.75 1.16
N ALA A 65 -1.82 17.83 0.07
CA ALA A 65 -2.80 18.90 -0.12
C ALA A 65 -3.87 18.91 0.99
N ALA A 66 -4.38 17.73 1.37
CA ALA A 66 -5.41 17.60 2.40
C ALA A 66 -4.92 17.97 3.81
N ILE A 67 -3.65 17.72 4.14
CA ILE A 67 -3.10 18.00 5.48
C ILE A 67 -2.34 19.34 5.57
N SER A 68 -2.01 19.98 4.44
CA SER A 68 -1.29 21.25 4.41
C SER A 68 -1.94 22.39 5.21
N PRO A 69 -3.29 22.49 5.34
CA PRO A 69 -3.91 23.52 6.18
C PRO A 69 -3.55 23.45 7.68
N ARG A 70 -2.94 22.34 8.11
CA ARG A 70 -2.46 22.18 9.50
C ARG A 70 -1.06 22.76 9.74
N LEU A 71 -0.37 23.17 8.69
CA LEU A 71 0.96 23.78 8.81
C LEU A 71 0.85 25.21 9.36
N SER A 72 1.86 25.63 10.11
CA SER A 72 2.04 27.04 10.42
C SER A 72 2.37 27.84 9.15
N SER A 73 2.13 29.16 9.18
CA SER A 73 2.48 30.05 8.06
C SER A 73 3.94 29.93 7.66
N ASP A 74 4.86 29.88 8.61
CA ASP A 74 6.29 29.78 8.37
C ASP A 74 6.66 28.43 7.71
N ALA A 75 6.08 27.34 8.21
CA ALA A 75 6.28 26.01 7.62
C ALA A 75 5.74 25.91 6.20
N PHE A 76 4.62 26.58 5.90
CA PHE A 76 4.07 26.64 4.56
C PHE A 76 4.93 27.47 3.60
N ILE A 77 5.43 28.64 4.04
CA ILE A 77 6.35 29.49 3.27
C ILE A 77 7.64 28.72 2.95
N GLU A 78 8.19 28.00 3.92
CA GLU A 78 9.37 27.17 3.68
C GLU A 78 9.07 26.04 2.69
N ALA A 79 7.91 25.39 2.78
CA ALA A 79 7.49 24.38 1.81
C ALA A 79 7.39 24.97 0.38
N GLN A 80 6.88 26.21 0.23
CA GLN A 80 6.83 26.91 -1.06
C GLN A 80 8.24 27.14 -1.61
N ARG A 81 9.17 27.61 -0.78
CA ARG A 81 10.56 27.84 -1.16
C ARG A 81 11.24 26.56 -1.65
N LEU A 82 11.07 25.46 -0.89
CA LEU A 82 11.62 24.15 -1.23
C LEU A 82 10.98 23.58 -2.51
N ALA A 83 9.67 23.71 -2.67
CA ALA A 83 8.96 23.25 -3.86
C ALA A 83 9.41 24.00 -5.13
N ALA A 84 9.64 25.31 -5.03
CA ALA A 84 10.15 26.13 -6.14
C ALA A 84 11.56 25.74 -6.59
N ALA A 85 12.37 25.16 -5.70
CA ALA A 85 13.72 24.68 -5.99
C ALA A 85 13.77 23.27 -6.61
N LEU A 86 12.63 22.56 -6.66
CA LEU A 86 12.59 21.20 -7.20
C LEU A 86 12.81 21.17 -8.71
N SER A 87 13.63 20.23 -9.17
CA SER A 87 13.70 19.92 -10.60
C SER A 87 12.34 19.43 -11.12
N ALA A 88 11.91 19.90 -12.28
CA ALA A 88 10.71 19.41 -12.95
C ALA A 88 10.77 17.89 -13.28
N ARG A 89 11.99 17.33 -13.34
CA ARG A 89 12.23 15.91 -13.62
C ARG A 89 12.25 15.04 -12.36
N ASP A 90 12.23 15.64 -11.17
CA ASP A 90 12.19 14.88 -9.93
C ASP A 90 10.76 14.44 -9.65
N HIS A 91 10.52 13.14 -9.80
CA HIS A 91 9.23 12.46 -9.52
C HIS A 91 9.34 11.50 -8.33
N GLY A 92 10.34 11.67 -7.47
CA GLY A 92 10.43 10.95 -6.19
C GLY A 92 9.29 11.33 -5.25
N LEU A 93 8.92 10.43 -4.33
CA LEU A 93 7.81 10.68 -3.40
C LEU A 93 8.05 11.92 -2.53
N GLY A 94 9.30 12.21 -2.17
CA GLY A 94 9.68 13.44 -1.47
C GLY A 94 9.34 14.71 -2.24
N ALA A 95 9.63 14.74 -3.54
CA ALA A 95 9.30 15.87 -4.42
C ALA A 95 7.77 16.00 -4.60
N GLU A 96 7.08 14.89 -4.80
CA GLU A 96 5.61 14.91 -4.94
C GLU A 96 4.92 15.34 -3.63
N ARG A 97 5.54 15.06 -2.49
CA ARG A 97 5.11 15.53 -1.17
C ARG A 97 5.14 17.06 -1.07
N LEU A 98 6.26 17.69 -1.47
CA LEU A 98 6.40 19.14 -1.47
C LEU A 98 5.41 19.78 -2.45
N ARG A 99 5.27 19.25 -3.67
CA ARG A 99 4.30 19.74 -4.65
C ARG A 99 2.87 19.66 -4.13
N GLY A 100 2.51 18.55 -3.47
CA GLY A 100 1.19 18.38 -2.85
C GLY A 100 0.94 19.39 -1.74
N THR A 101 1.95 19.68 -0.91
CA THR A 101 1.83 20.62 0.22
C THR A 101 1.45 22.03 -0.23
N VAL A 102 2.00 22.49 -1.37
CA VAL A 102 1.80 23.86 -1.88
C VAL A 102 0.85 23.94 -3.08
N MET A 103 0.14 22.83 -3.35
CA MET A 103 -0.71 22.68 -4.51
C MET A 103 -1.84 23.72 -4.54
N SER A 104 -1.99 24.39 -5.66
CA SER A 104 -3.15 25.25 -5.90
C SER A 104 -4.44 24.43 -6.08
N HIS A 105 -5.60 25.04 -5.85
CA HIS A 105 -6.89 24.38 -6.10
C HIS A 105 -7.04 23.94 -7.58
N ARG A 106 -6.53 24.72 -8.52
CA ARG A 106 -6.56 24.36 -9.95
C ARG A 106 -5.76 23.09 -10.25
N GLU A 107 -4.57 22.97 -9.66
CA GLU A 107 -3.75 21.77 -9.79
C GLU A 107 -4.41 20.58 -9.08
N TRP A 108 -5.02 20.81 -7.92
CA TRP A 108 -5.75 19.79 -7.19
C TRP A 108 -6.87 19.16 -8.05
N LEU A 109 -7.65 19.97 -8.76
CA LEU A 109 -8.67 19.45 -9.68
C LEU A 109 -8.09 18.55 -10.79
N THR A 110 -6.92 18.91 -11.30
CA THR A 110 -6.21 18.08 -12.30
C THR A 110 -5.75 16.75 -11.70
N VAL A 111 -5.20 16.80 -10.49
CA VAL A 111 -4.72 15.60 -9.76
C VAL A 111 -5.91 14.71 -9.34
N ASP A 112 -7.02 15.30 -8.93
CA ASP A 112 -8.24 14.56 -8.61
C ASP A 112 -8.87 13.88 -9.84
N ALA A 113 -8.82 14.53 -11.01
CA ALA A 113 -9.24 13.90 -12.26
C ALA A 113 -8.39 12.64 -12.56
N ALA A 114 -7.07 12.67 -12.31
CA ALA A 114 -6.21 11.49 -12.44
C ALA A 114 -6.58 10.40 -11.41
N ARG A 115 -6.99 10.76 -10.19
CA ARG A 115 -7.52 9.82 -9.19
C ARG A 115 -8.78 9.11 -9.70
N LEU A 116 -9.70 9.83 -10.34
CA LEU A 116 -10.89 9.23 -10.93
C LEU A 116 -10.55 8.25 -12.07
N GLN A 117 -9.53 8.55 -12.89
CA GLN A 117 -9.04 7.61 -13.90
C GLN A 117 -8.45 6.34 -13.25
N LEU A 118 -7.70 6.48 -12.16
CA LEU A 118 -7.17 5.35 -11.41
C LEU A 118 -8.31 4.49 -10.83
N GLN A 119 -9.38 5.09 -10.32
CA GLN A 119 -10.58 4.35 -9.89
C GLN A 119 -11.20 3.53 -11.02
N GLN A 120 -11.23 4.03 -12.25
CA GLN A 120 -11.74 3.27 -13.40
C GLN A 120 -10.84 2.05 -13.72
N GLN A 121 -9.53 2.17 -13.57
CA GLN A 121 -8.61 1.05 -13.74
C GLN A 121 -8.89 -0.04 -12.70
N TRP A 122 -9.08 0.34 -11.42
CA TRP A 122 -9.48 -0.61 -10.37
C TRP A 122 -10.83 -1.27 -10.64
N ARG A 123 -11.82 -0.51 -11.13
CA ARG A 123 -13.10 -1.09 -11.54
C ARG A 123 -12.97 -2.10 -12.67
N ALA A 124 -12.08 -1.86 -13.63
CA ALA A 124 -11.80 -2.82 -14.71
C ALA A 124 -11.15 -4.11 -14.15
N LEU A 125 -10.20 -3.98 -13.22
CA LEU A 125 -9.58 -5.12 -12.55
C LEU A 125 -10.61 -5.96 -11.77
N PHE A 126 -11.50 -5.32 -11.02
CA PHE A 126 -12.52 -6.01 -10.22
C PHE A 126 -13.70 -6.59 -11.03
N ARG A 127 -13.73 -6.45 -12.35
CA ARG A 127 -14.57 -7.28 -13.22
C ARG A 127 -14.02 -8.69 -13.41
N GLU A 128 -12.71 -8.85 -13.23
CA GLU A 128 -11.99 -10.11 -13.43
C GLU A 128 -11.62 -10.80 -12.12
N PHE A 129 -11.48 -10.03 -11.02
CA PHE A 129 -11.04 -10.53 -9.72
C PHE A 129 -12.00 -10.09 -8.63
N ASP A 130 -12.25 -10.96 -7.66
CA ASP A 130 -13.09 -10.64 -6.50
C ASP A 130 -12.31 -9.80 -5.46
N VAL A 131 -11.03 -10.09 -5.28
CA VAL A 131 -10.14 -9.39 -4.36
C VAL A 131 -8.71 -9.31 -4.89
N VAL A 132 -7.97 -8.32 -4.37
CA VAL A 132 -6.52 -8.20 -4.57
C VAL A 132 -5.83 -8.32 -3.22
N LEU A 133 -4.78 -9.14 -3.15
CA LEU A 133 -3.98 -9.33 -1.95
C LEU A 133 -2.69 -8.51 -2.05
N TYR A 134 -2.49 -7.62 -1.10
CA TYR A 134 -1.28 -6.82 -0.96
C TYR A 134 -0.63 -7.03 0.41
N PRO A 135 0.69 -6.81 0.53
CA PRO A 135 1.32 -6.70 1.84
C PRO A 135 0.66 -5.60 2.67
N SER A 136 0.48 -5.84 3.96
CA SER A 136 0.12 -4.76 4.90
C SER A 136 1.30 -3.81 5.15
N ALA A 137 2.53 -4.32 5.03
CA ALA A 137 3.78 -3.57 5.12
C ALA A 137 4.87 -4.28 4.32
N ALA A 138 5.94 -3.56 3.99
CA ALA A 138 7.07 -4.10 3.25
C ALA A 138 7.83 -5.21 4.00
N VAL A 139 7.85 -5.14 5.32
CA VAL A 139 8.58 -6.04 6.23
C VAL A 139 7.73 -6.38 7.45
N PRO A 140 8.05 -7.43 8.23
CA PRO A 140 7.49 -7.66 9.56
C PRO A 140 7.79 -6.50 10.50
N ALA A 141 7.34 -6.58 11.77
CA ALA A 141 7.70 -5.60 12.79
C ALA A 141 9.23 -5.42 12.89
N PHE A 142 9.67 -4.18 13.08
CA PHE A 142 11.06 -3.75 13.12
C PHE A 142 11.26 -2.83 14.33
N PRO A 143 12.50 -2.58 14.77
CA PRO A 143 12.80 -1.67 15.88
C PRO A 143 12.24 -0.26 15.61
N GLN A 144 11.73 0.38 16.67
CA GLN A 144 11.26 1.76 16.58
C GLN A 144 12.43 2.71 16.29
N ASP A 145 12.24 3.61 15.35
CA ASP A 145 13.16 4.70 15.02
C ASP A 145 12.49 6.03 15.34
N HIS A 146 13.06 6.79 16.28
CA HIS A 146 12.59 8.10 16.72
C HIS A 146 13.42 9.25 16.15
N SER A 147 14.29 8.98 15.17
CA SER A 147 15.10 10.01 14.52
C SER A 147 14.21 11.08 13.88
N GLU A 148 14.64 12.33 13.97
CA GLU A 148 13.99 13.48 13.35
C GLU A 148 14.95 14.16 12.35
N PRO A 149 14.47 14.65 11.22
CA PRO A 149 13.07 14.55 10.74
C PRO A 149 12.70 13.14 10.29
N ILE A 150 11.40 12.82 10.27
CA ILE A 150 10.88 11.50 9.87
C ILE A 150 11.36 11.06 8.47
N GLU A 151 11.69 12.00 7.62
CA GLU A 151 12.23 11.78 6.28
C GLU A 151 13.66 11.20 6.29
N ALA A 152 14.39 11.37 7.37
CA ALA A 152 15.73 10.80 7.54
C ALA A 152 15.68 9.32 7.94
N ARG A 153 14.52 8.84 8.42
CA ARG A 153 14.36 7.44 8.87
C ARG A 153 14.47 6.49 7.70
N GLN A 154 15.08 5.35 7.99
CA GLN A 154 15.24 4.28 7.01
C GLN A 154 14.71 2.97 7.55
N ILE A 155 14.38 2.06 6.64
CA ILE A 155 13.98 0.71 6.94
C ILE A 155 14.85 -0.26 6.14
N ASP A 156 15.31 -1.30 6.79
CA ASP A 156 16.02 -2.40 6.12
C ASP A 156 15.01 -3.34 5.44
N ILE A 157 15.22 -3.59 4.16
CA ILE A 157 14.48 -4.61 3.40
C ILE A 157 15.53 -5.53 2.77
N ASP A 158 15.68 -6.72 3.31
CA ASP A 158 16.60 -7.76 2.86
C ASP A 158 18.07 -7.26 2.78
N GLY A 159 18.56 -6.59 3.82
CA GLY A 159 19.92 -6.07 3.93
C GLY A 159 20.17 -4.77 3.15
N LYS A 160 19.11 -4.10 2.69
CA LYS A 160 19.22 -2.83 1.98
C LYS A 160 18.33 -1.76 2.61
N ALA A 161 18.92 -0.60 2.89
CA ALA A 161 18.20 0.54 3.44
C ALA A 161 17.33 1.24 2.38
N TYR A 162 16.10 1.57 2.78
CA TYR A 162 15.12 2.32 1.99
C TYR A 162 14.53 3.47 2.81
N PRO A 163 14.12 4.57 2.17
CA PRO A 163 13.37 5.61 2.86
C PRO A 163 12.12 5.03 3.53
N TYR A 164 11.97 5.30 4.84
CA TYR A 164 10.88 4.76 5.66
C TYR A 164 9.50 5.04 5.07
N LEU A 165 9.23 6.29 4.71
CA LEU A 165 7.94 6.69 4.19
C LEU A 165 7.60 6.01 2.86
N ASP A 166 8.58 5.83 1.98
CA ASP A 166 8.39 5.19 0.69
C ASP A 166 8.04 3.71 0.84
N ALA A 167 8.67 3.02 1.80
CA ALA A 167 8.44 1.60 2.05
C ALA A 167 7.03 1.30 2.58
N PHE A 168 6.40 2.26 3.27
CA PHE A 168 5.06 2.09 3.84
C PHE A 168 3.94 2.59 2.93
N PHE A 169 4.06 3.81 2.44
CA PHE A 169 2.95 4.43 1.71
C PHE A 169 2.58 3.71 0.42
N ILE A 170 3.54 3.10 -0.23
CA ILE A 170 3.29 2.40 -1.50
C ILE A 170 2.34 1.20 -1.36
N TRP A 171 2.25 0.59 -0.18
CA TRP A 171 1.34 -0.53 0.07
C TRP A 171 0.00 -0.08 0.63
N ALA A 172 -0.04 1.04 1.35
CA ALA A 172 -1.26 1.57 1.95
C ALA A 172 -2.09 2.43 0.97
N ASP A 173 -1.44 3.02 -0.03
CA ASP A 173 -2.05 4.01 -0.92
C ASP A 173 -3.16 3.47 -1.82
N PRO A 174 -3.06 2.27 -2.44
CA PRO A 174 -4.00 1.87 -3.49
C PRO A 174 -5.46 1.89 -3.04
N ALA A 175 -5.73 1.36 -1.85
CA ALA A 175 -7.07 1.39 -1.29
C ALA A 175 -7.49 2.81 -0.90
N THR A 176 -6.62 3.53 -0.19
CA THR A 176 -6.92 4.87 0.33
C THR A 176 -7.17 5.87 -0.80
N THR A 177 -6.30 5.90 -1.82
CA THR A 177 -6.41 6.84 -2.96
C THR A 177 -7.71 6.67 -3.72
N CYS A 178 -8.15 5.44 -3.90
CA CYS A 178 -9.33 5.12 -4.70
C CYS A 178 -10.60 4.92 -3.88
N GLY A 179 -10.55 5.02 -2.55
CA GLY A 179 -11.69 4.78 -1.68
C GLY A 179 -12.17 3.33 -1.72
N LEU A 180 -11.25 2.38 -1.92
CA LEU A 180 -11.57 0.96 -1.97
C LEU A 180 -11.62 0.38 -0.57
N PRO A 181 -12.53 -0.56 -0.29
CA PRO A 181 -12.53 -1.28 0.96
C PRO A 181 -11.28 -2.15 1.08
N ALA A 182 -10.69 -2.16 2.26
CA ALA A 182 -9.54 -2.99 2.55
C ALA A 182 -9.65 -3.59 3.96
N THR A 183 -9.43 -4.89 4.06
CA THR A 183 -9.41 -5.63 5.33
C THR A 183 -8.02 -6.19 5.55
N ALA A 184 -7.43 -5.91 6.72
CA ALA A 184 -6.17 -6.53 7.12
C ALA A 184 -6.45 -7.84 7.88
N ALA A 185 -5.74 -8.90 7.53
CA ALA A 185 -5.86 -10.19 8.20
C ALA A 185 -4.46 -10.78 8.49
N PRO A 186 -4.25 -11.41 9.66
CA PRO A 186 -3.05 -12.19 9.92
C PRO A 186 -3.06 -13.44 9.05
N ILE A 187 -1.90 -13.82 8.51
CA ILE A 187 -1.81 -14.99 7.61
C ILE A 187 -0.76 -16.00 8.01
N ASP A 188 0.32 -15.57 8.66
CA ASP A 188 1.40 -16.47 9.13
C ASP A 188 2.42 -15.66 9.96
N ARG A 189 3.53 -16.31 10.29
CA ARG A 189 4.68 -15.70 10.97
C ARG A 189 5.93 -15.77 10.10
N SER A 190 6.85 -14.83 10.32
CA SER A 190 8.20 -14.90 9.76
C SER A 190 8.98 -16.07 10.38
N THR A 191 10.14 -16.38 9.84
CA THR A 191 11.08 -17.37 10.40
C THR A 191 11.57 -16.97 11.80
N THR A 192 11.49 -15.68 12.16
CA THR A 192 11.81 -15.15 13.49
C THR A 192 10.60 -15.08 14.43
N GLY A 193 9.44 -15.64 14.03
CA GLY A 193 8.22 -15.68 14.83
C GLY A 193 7.38 -14.41 14.83
N LEU A 194 7.77 -13.35 14.09
CA LEU A 194 7.00 -12.11 14.00
C LEU A 194 5.77 -12.30 13.11
N PRO A 195 4.58 -11.79 13.49
CA PRO A 195 3.37 -11.92 12.70
C PRO A 195 3.47 -11.18 11.37
N ILE A 196 2.90 -11.76 10.34
CA ILE A 196 2.77 -11.17 9.01
C ILE A 196 1.29 -11.17 8.64
N GLY A 197 0.81 -10.02 8.15
CA GLY A 197 -0.54 -9.84 7.67
C GLY A 197 -0.59 -9.59 6.17
N VAL A 198 -1.80 -9.69 5.63
CA VAL A 198 -2.13 -9.31 4.25
C VAL A 198 -3.21 -8.24 4.28
N GLN A 199 -3.17 -7.34 3.32
CA GLN A 199 -4.24 -6.41 2.99
C GLN A 199 -5.09 -7.01 1.86
N ILE A 200 -6.36 -7.15 2.10
CA ILE A 200 -7.37 -7.67 1.16
C ILE A 200 -8.14 -6.47 0.63
N ILE A 201 -7.91 -6.09 -0.62
CA ILE A 201 -8.57 -4.96 -1.27
C ILE A 201 -9.70 -5.50 -2.14
N GLY A 202 -10.87 -4.89 -2.06
CA GLY A 202 -12.07 -5.28 -2.79
C GLY A 202 -12.65 -4.18 -3.68
N PRO A 203 -13.72 -4.47 -4.44
CA PRO A 203 -14.42 -3.51 -5.25
C PRO A 203 -14.99 -2.34 -4.43
N TYR A 204 -15.14 -1.20 -5.05
CA TYR A 204 -15.67 0.01 -4.41
C TYR A 204 -17.05 -0.24 -3.80
N LEU A 205 -17.23 0.13 -2.53
CA LEU A 205 -18.43 -0.07 -1.70
C LEU A 205 -18.79 -1.54 -1.42
N GLU A 206 -17.89 -2.48 -1.67
CA GLU A 206 -18.10 -3.91 -1.36
C GLU A 206 -17.30 -4.35 -0.12
N ASP A 207 -17.39 -3.64 0.98
CA ASP A 207 -16.70 -3.94 2.24
C ASP A 207 -16.96 -5.38 2.73
N ARG A 208 -18.19 -5.87 2.54
CA ARG A 208 -18.56 -7.22 2.91
C ARG A 208 -17.76 -8.29 2.17
N THR A 209 -17.33 -8.03 0.96
CA THR A 209 -16.50 -8.95 0.17
C THR A 209 -15.14 -9.13 0.82
N THR A 210 -14.47 -8.04 1.22
CA THR A 210 -13.16 -8.12 1.88
C THR A 210 -13.23 -8.75 3.26
N ILE A 211 -14.28 -8.45 4.04
CA ILE A 211 -14.53 -9.03 5.37
C ILE A 211 -14.83 -10.54 5.24
N ALA A 212 -15.69 -10.93 4.30
CA ALA A 212 -16.01 -12.34 4.09
C ALA A 212 -14.77 -13.13 3.66
N PHE A 213 -13.91 -12.55 2.82
CA PHE A 213 -12.67 -13.18 2.41
C PHE A 213 -11.68 -13.32 3.59
N ALA A 214 -11.56 -12.31 4.45
CA ALA A 214 -10.77 -12.41 5.68
C ALA A 214 -11.26 -13.55 6.59
N GLY A 215 -12.59 -13.69 6.76
CA GLY A 215 -13.18 -14.81 7.50
C GLY A 215 -12.95 -16.19 6.86
N MET A 216 -12.80 -16.25 5.53
CA MET A 216 -12.36 -17.49 4.86
C MET A 216 -10.90 -17.81 5.18
N ILE A 217 -10.01 -16.82 5.11
CA ILE A 217 -8.60 -16.98 5.50
C ILE A 217 -8.50 -17.48 6.94
N GLU A 218 -9.24 -16.88 7.86
CA GLU A 218 -9.25 -17.26 9.28
C GLU A 218 -9.64 -18.73 9.49
N ARG A 219 -10.70 -19.19 8.84
CA ARG A 219 -11.17 -20.59 8.95
C ARG A 219 -10.18 -21.60 8.37
N GLU A 220 -9.53 -21.26 7.26
CA GLU A 220 -8.69 -22.20 6.51
C GLU A 220 -7.22 -22.20 6.98
N PHE A 221 -6.75 -21.08 7.51
CA PHE A 221 -5.32 -20.88 7.79
C PHE A 221 -5.01 -20.48 9.23
N GLY A 222 -6.04 -20.30 10.05
CA GLY A 222 -5.94 -19.78 11.39
C GLY A 222 -6.05 -18.26 11.44
N GLY A 223 -6.52 -17.76 12.56
CA GLY A 223 -6.79 -16.35 12.79
C GLY A 223 -5.76 -15.68 13.69
N PHE A 224 -6.21 -14.63 14.35
CA PHE A 224 -5.42 -13.88 15.31
C PHE A 224 -4.98 -14.75 16.48
N THR A 225 -3.69 -14.74 16.77
CA THR A 225 -3.11 -15.32 17.99
C THR A 225 -2.64 -14.18 18.89
N PRO A 226 -3.14 -14.05 20.11
CA PRO A 226 -2.69 -12.99 21.01
C PRO A 226 -1.18 -13.14 21.31
N PRO A 227 -0.47 -12.01 21.52
CA PRO A 227 0.90 -12.07 21.96
C PRO A 227 0.97 -12.76 23.33
N PRO A 228 2.09 -13.43 23.65
CA PRO A 228 2.28 -13.99 24.99
C PRO A 228 2.13 -12.87 26.03
N SER A 229 1.31 -13.11 27.05
CA SER A 229 1.21 -12.18 28.17
C SER A 229 2.60 -12.02 28.78
N ARG A 230 3.09 -10.78 28.85
CA ARG A 230 4.23 -10.49 29.73
C ARG A 230 3.71 -10.60 31.16
N LEU A 231 4.05 -11.70 31.83
CA LEU A 231 3.93 -11.81 33.28
C LEU A 231 4.99 -10.91 33.93
#